data_1ca6025a1b1d34ad50e7e12ca1d7ccbc
#
_entry.id   1ca6025a1b1d34ad50e7e12ca1d7ccbc
#
_cell.length_a   1.000
_cell.length_b   1.000
_cell.length_c   1.000
_cell.angle_alpha   90.00
_cell.angle_beta   90.00
_cell.angle_gamma   90.00
#
_symmetry.space_group_name_H-M   'P 1'
#
loop_
_entity.id
_entity.type
_entity.pdbx_description
1 polymer ?
#
loop_
_entity_poly.entity_id
_entity_poly.type
_entity_poly.pdbx_seq_one_letter_code
_entity_poly.pdbx_strand_id
1 'polypeptide(L)'
;LVSSMAFAIDPVEIDSLINLKGVVVSANKIHVNRNSVPLSISVIEREEIEASSESALLPVLSERVPGLFVTEKGITGFGVSEGAAGTVNIRGVGQGNKVLMLFDGQPQWAGLFGHSLPDTYVASDVEKVEVIRGPGSLLYGSNAMGGVVNIITRQHNQPGRRTQARIMYGSYNTQKYMINNGYNIGNFSSYISLNHDRTDGHRPDSKFHITNGFAKLGYKIDDHYKVKGDVSLAKFKNQNPGEITIPLIDNIMNILRGTTSFALENNYGKTSGALRAFYNWGHHKIDDGYNPGGTPNPYLFYSDDHNAGFLLYQSFRLV
;
A
#
# COMPACT_ATOMS: atom_id res chain seq x y z
N LEU A 1 -67.99 -13.75 -6.87
CA LEU A 1 -67.39 -12.79 -5.90
C LEU A 1 -65.91 -13.20 -5.65
N VAL A 2 -65.02 -12.56 -6.34
CA VAL A 2 -63.57 -12.70 -6.12
C VAL A 2 -63.15 -11.48 -5.31
N SER A 3 -62.80 -11.68 -4.03
CA SER A 3 -62.28 -10.65 -3.15
C SER A 3 -60.78 -10.50 -3.40
N SER A 4 -60.33 -9.39 -3.99
CA SER A 4 -58.96 -9.00 -4.09
C SER A 4 -58.53 -8.37 -2.77
N MET A 5 -57.62 -9.04 -2.02
CA MET A 5 -56.87 -8.43 -0.93
C MET A 5 -55.75 -7.59 -1.53
N ALA A 6 -55.86 -6.28 -1.42
CA ALA A 6 -54.78 -5.35 -1.66
C ALA A 6 -53.95 -5.27 -0.35
N PHE A 7 -52.70 -5.70 -0.40
CA PHE A 7 -51.73 -5.40 0.65
C PHE A 7 -51.25 -3.96 0.43
N ALA A 8 -51.59 -3.08 1.34
CA ALA A 8 -50.95 -1.79 1.43
C ALA A 8 -49.49 -2.03 1.90
N ILE A 9 -48.54 -1.74 1.02
CA ILE A 9 -47.11 -1.63 1.42
C ILE A 9 -46.99 -0.24 2.05
N ASP A 10 -46.75 -0.18 3.33
CA ASP A 10 -46.40 1.06 4.01
C ASP A 10 -45.22 1.72 3.26
N PRO A 11 -45.30 3.04 2.99
CA PRO A 11 -44.16 3.73 2.39
C PRO A 11 -43.01 3.61 3.36
N VAL A 12 -41.90 2.95 2.91
CA VAL A 12 -40.63 2.99 3.60
C VAL A 12 -40.26 4.46 3.71
N GLU A 13 -40.29 4.99 4.91
CA GLU A 13 -39.75 6.31 5.20
C GLU A 13 -38.27 6.30 4.80
N ILE A 14 -37.96 6.88 3.61
CA ILE A 14 -36.60 7.20 3.19
C ILE A 14 -36.22 8.48 3.93
N ASP A 15 -36.13 8.41 5.24
CA ASP A 15 -35.61 9.48 6.07
C ASP A 15 -34.48 8.96 6.97
N SER A 16 -33.61 8.17 6.39
CA SER A 16 -32.23 8.10 6.87
C SER A 16 -31.39 8.99 5.95
N LEU A 17 -31.27 10.26 6.29
CA LEU A 17 -30.11 11.03 5.92
C LEU A 17 -28.90 10.18 6.29
N ILE A 18 -28.33 9.47 5.31
CA ILE A 18 -27.04 8.80 5.45
C ILE A 18 -26.08 9.95 5.70
N ASN A 19 -25.83 10.21 6.97
CA ASN A 19 -24.84 11.18 7.40
C ASN A 19 -23.50 10.56 7.01
N LEU A 20 -23.09 10.80 5.76
CA LEU A 20 -21.78 10.41 5.25
C LEU A 20 -20.79 11.12 6.15
N LYS A 21 -20.23 10.39 7.13
CA LYS A 21 -19.16 10.87 7.98
C LYS A 21 -18.15 11.51 7.05
N GLY A 22 -17.90 12.80 7.20
CA GLY A 22 -16.99 13.52 6.32
C GLY A 22 -15.65 12.80 6.30
N VAL A 23 -15.28 12.25 5.14
CA VAL A 23 -14.03 11.50 4.98
C VAL A 23 -12.89 12.48 5.19
N VAL A 24 -12.14 12.29 6.26
CA VAL A 24 -10.95 13.09 6.57
C VAL A 24 -9.78 12.52 5.79
N VAL A 25 -9.15 13.35 4.98
CA VAL A 25 -7.98 12.99 4.19
C VAL A 25 -6.74 13.69 4.71
N SER A 26 -5.63 12.98 4.73
CA SER A 26 -4.31 13.50 5.11
C SER A 26 -3.43 13.81 3.88
N ALA A 27 -3.98 13.59 2.70
CA ALA A 27 -3.31 13.83 1.42
C ALA A 27 -2.82 15.28 1.22
N ASN A 28 -3.27 16.22 2.03
CA ASN A 28 -2.85 17.62 2.04
C ASN A 28 -1.79 17.95 3.12
N LYS A 29 -1.14 16.93 3.69
CA LYS A 29 -0.24 17.03 4.87
C LYS A 29 -0.92 17.49 6.17
N ILE A 30 -2.18 17.88 6.11
CA ILE A 30 -3.05 18.21 7.23
C ILE A 30 -4.36 17.43 7.08
N HIS A 31 -5.00 17.11 8.20
CA HIS A 31 -6.30 16.45 8.20
C HIS A 31 -7.39 17.46 7.80
N VAL A 32 -7.97 17.27 6.62
CA VAL A 32 -9.06 18.11 6.09
C VAL A 32 -10.21 17.24 5.62
N ASN A 33 -11.40 17.81 5.58
CA ASN A 33 -12.54 17.13 4.97
C ASN A 33 -12.30 17.04 3.45
N ARG A 34 -12.48 15.84 2.88
CA ARG A 34 -12.33 15.59 1.44
C ARG A 34 -13.11 16.60 0.58
N ASN A 35 -14.31 16.98 1.00
CA ASN A 35 -15.18 17.88 0.25
C ASN A 35 -14.68 19.33 0.23
N SER A 36 -13.74 19.71 1.09
CA SER A 36 -13.15 21.03 1.13
C SER A 36 -11.84 21.18 0.35
N VAL A 37 -11.38 20.09 -0.30
CA VAL A 37 -10.13 20.07 -1.05
C VAL A 37 -10.42 20.08 -2.56
N PRO A 38 -9.88 21.01 -3.34
CA PRO A 38 -10.12 21.09 -4.79
C PRO A 38 -9.29 20.05 -5.56
N LEU A 39 -9.25 18.81 -5.08
CA LEU A 39 -8.51 17.69 -5.65
C LEU A 39 -9.43 16.49 -5.84
N SER A 40 -9.20 15.74 -6.92
CA SER A 40 -9.90 14.48 -7.14
C SER A 40 -9.27 13.37 -6.30
N ILE A 41 -9.83 13.10 -5.12
CA ILE A 41 -9.32 12.12 -4.17
C ILE A 41 -10.26 10.90 -4.11
N SER A 42 -9.72 9.70 -4.29
CA SER A 42 -10.38 8.45 -3.92
C SER A 42 -9.85 7.99 -2.57
N VAL A 43 -10.74 7.50 -1.72
CA VAL A 43 -10.38 6.89 -0.43
C VAL A 43 -10.91 5.48 -0.45
N ILE A 44 -10.06 4.52 -0.16
CA ILE A 44 -10.38 3.11 -0.02
C ILE A 44 -10.20 2.76 1.45
N GLU A 45 -11.29 2.44 2.09
CA GLU A 45 -11.31 2.13 3.51
C GLU A 45 -10.91 0.66 3.76
N ARG A 46 -10.59 0.37 5.00
CA ARG A 46 -10.13 -0.94 5.42
C ARG A 46 -11.08 -2.07 5.07
N GLU A 47 -12.38 -1.87 5.23
CA GLU A 47 -13.41 -2.86 4.96
C GLU A 47 -13.40 -3.28 3.48
N GLU A 48 -13.14 -2.34 2.57
CA GLU A 48 -13.03 -2.61 1.15
C GLU A 48 -11.75 -3.41 0.82
N ILE A 49 -10.65 -3.12 1.52
CA ILE A 49 -9.37 -3.83 1.37
C ILE A 49 -9.50 -5.26 1.94
N GLU A 50 -10.10 -5.43 3.12
CA GLU A 50 -10.28 -6.73 3.77
C GLU A 50 -11.29 -7.63 3.01
N ALA A 51 -12.20 -7.06 2.23
CA ALA A 51 -13.13 -7.80 1.38
C ALA A 51 -12.45 -8.45 0.17
N SER A 52 -11.26 -7.98 -0.22
CA SER A 52 -10.50 -8.57 -1.31
C SER A 52 -9.76 -9.84 -0.85
N SER A 53 -9.56 -10.77 -1.79
CA SER A 53 -8.70 -11.94 -1.61
C SER A 53 -7.22 -11.64 -1.89
N GLU A 54 -6.92 -10.43 -2.37
CA GLU A 54 -5.57 -10.03 -2.71
C GLU A 54 -4.73 -9.76 -1.46
N SER A 55 -3.49 -10.27 -1.45
CA SER A 55 -2.51 -9.97 -0.41
C SER A 55 -1.74 -8.70 -0.72
N ALA A 56 -1.51 -8.42 -2.01
CA ALA A 56 -0.91 -7.17 -2.47
C ALA A 56 -1.97 -6.07 -2.55
N LEU A 57 -1.58 -4.85 -2.20
CA LEU A 57 -2.49 -3.72 -2.15
C LEU A 57 -2.87 -3.18 -3.53
N LEU A 58 -1.92 -3.13 -4.46
CA LEU A 58 -2.14 -2.42 -5.73
C LEU A 58 -3.22 -3.04 -6.63
N PRO A 59 -3.42 -4.37 -6.71
CA PRO A 59 -4.58 -4.95 -7.39
C PRO A 59 -5.89 -4.44 -6.83
N VAL A 60 -6.02 -4.38 -5.51
CA VAL A 60 -7.23 -3.84 -4.84
C VAL A 60 -7.50 -2.40 -5.27
N LEU A 61 -6.45 -1.58 -5.36
CA LEU A 61 -6.59 -0.19 -5.81
C LEU A 61 -6.97 -0.10 -7.28
N SER A 62 -6.43 -0.97 -8.13
CA SER A 62 -6.76 -1.03 -9.57
C SER A 62 -8.25 -1.34 -9.80
N GLU A 63 -8.85 -2.18 -8.95
CA GLU A 63 -10.29 -2.50 -9.00
C GLU A 63 -11.17 -1.35 -8.49
N ARG A 64 -10.71 -0.58 -7.50
CA ARG A 64 -11.53 0.36 -6.73
C ARG A 64 -11.34 1.83 -7.12
N VAL A 65 -10.19 2.18 -7.68
CA VAL A 65 -9.85 3.58 -8.00
C VAL A 65 -10.02 3.85 -9.49
N PRO A 66 -11.05 4.62 -9.90
CA PRO A 66 -11.25 4.92 -11.31
C PRO A 66 -10.04 5.59 -11.95
N GLY A 67 -9.53 4.99 -13.03
CA GLY A 67 -8.39 5.49 -13.78
C GLY A 67 -7.03 5.16 -13.18
N LEU A 68 -6.96 4.35 -12.12
CA LEU A 68 -5.72 3.74 -11.65
C LEU A 68 -5.58 2.38 -12.33
N PHE A 69 -4.41 2.11 -12.89
CA PHE A 69 -4.07 0.86 -13.52
C PHE A 69 -2.69 0.40 -13.06
N VAL A 70 -2.57 -0.88 -12.78
CA VAL A 70 -1.32 -1.53 -12.36
C VAL A 70 -1.05 -2.71 -13.28
N THR A 71 0.17 -2.81 -13.80
CA THR A 71 0.59 -3.97 -14.59
C THR A 71 0.93 -5.12 -13.65
N GLU A 72 0.33 -6.28 -13.88
CA GLU A 72 0.63 -7.53 -13.19
C GLU A 72 1.23 -8.55 -14.16
N LYS A 73 2.21 -9.32 -13.72
CA LYS A 73 2.90 -10.32 -14.57
C LYS A 73 2.64 -11.77 -14.16
N GLY A 74 1.96 -11.99 -13.05
CA GLY A 74 1.65 -13.31 -12.54
C GLY A 74 0.35 -13.35 -11.76
N ILE A 75 0.05 -14.49 -11.16
CA ILE A 75 -1.10 -14.66 -10.26
C ILE A 75 -0.88 -13.90 -8.97
N THR A 76 0.36 -13.89 -8.49
CA THR A 76 0.86 -13.07 -7.39
C THR A 76 2.22 -12.54 -7.80
N GLY A 77 2.50 -11.29 -7.44
CA GLY A 77 3.76 -10.62 -7.76
C GLY A 77 3.75 -9.84 -9.07
N PHE A 78 4.45 -8.75 -9.07
CA PHE A 78 4.55 -7.81 -10.19
C PHE A 78 5.89 -7.94 -10.93
N GLY A 79 6.96 -8.32 -10.21
CA GLY A 79 8.31 -8.37 -10.73
C GLY A 79 8.94 -7.00 -10.98
N VAL A 80 10.23 -6.97 -11.33
CA VAL A 80 11.01 -5.74 -11.49
C VAL A 80 11.97 -5.73 -12.69
N SER A 81 11.86 -6.63 -13.67
CA SER A 81 12.74 -6.63 -14.83
C SER A 81 12.12 -5.92 -16.04
N GLU A 82 12.94 -5.28 -16.86
CA GLU A 82 12.60 -4.64 -18.14
C GLU A 82 11.25 -3.89 -18.17
N GLY A 83 11.16 -2.79 -17.46
CA GLY A 83 9.91 -2.04 -17.33
C GLY A 83 8.86 -2.75 -16.48
N ALA A 84 9.23 -3.78 -15.78
CA ALA A 84 8.43 -4.66 -14.97
C ALA A 84 8.29 -4.22 -13.52
N ALA A 85 8.81 -3.09 -13.11
CA ALA A 85 8.49 -2.52 -11.80
C ALA A 85 7.04 -2.06 -11.80
N GLY A 86 6.11 -2.98 -11.93
CA GLY A 86 4.68 -2.80 -12.01
C GLY A 86 4.28 -1.36 -12.32
N THR A 87 4.11 -1.03 -13.57
CA THR A 87 3.77 0.33 -13.94
C THR A 87 2.48 0.74 -13.25
N VAL A 88 2.56 1.67 -12.32
CA VAL A 88 1.39 2.28 -11.71
C VAL A 88 1.02 3.50 -12.52
N ASN A 89 -0.17 3.49 -13.13
CA ASN A 89 -0.67 4.58 -13.94
C ASN A 89 -1.92 5.19 -13.30
N ILE A 90 -2.00 6.51 -13.29
CA ILE A 90 -3.23 7.22 -12.95
C ILE A 90 -3.62 8.08 -14.15
N ARG A 91 -4.78 7.79 -14.76
CA ARG A 91 -5.29 8.47 -15.95
C ARG A 91 -4.29 8.50 -17.12
N GLY A 92 -3.56 7.39 -17.32
CA GLY A 92 -2.57 7.25 -18.37
C GLY A 92 -1.20 7.87 -18.08
N VAL A 93 -1.03 8.55 -16.93
CA VAL A 93 0.26 9.11 -16.50
C VAL A 93 0.88 8.18 -15.46
N GLY A 94 2.02 7.56 -15.78
CA GLY A 94 2.62 6.62 -14.83
C GLY A 94 3.92 5.97 -15.27
N GLN A 95 4.31 6.08 -16.55
CA GLN A 95 5.59 5.51 -16.98
C GLN A 95 6.77 6.06 -16.16
N GLY A 96 7.59 5.15 -15.68
CA GLY A 96 8.68 5.47 -14.76
C GLY A 96 8.15 5.74 -13.35
N ASN A 97 8.62 6.81 -12.75
CA ASN A 97 8.34 7.20 -11.36
C ASN A 97 7.39 8.41 -11.24
N LYS A 98 6.34 8.46 -12.05
CA LYS A 98 5.42 9.62 -12.10
C LYS A 98 4.25 9.54 -11.14
N VAL A 99 4.05 8.41 -10.46
CA VAL A 99 3.08 8.24 -9.37
C VAL A 99 3.83 8.03 -8.07
N LEU A 100 3.65 8.95 -7.14
CA LEU A 100 4.35 8.92 -5.86
C LEU A 100 3.61 8.01 -4.87
N MET A 101 4.33 7.04 -4.32
CA MET A 101 3.84 6.18 -3.25
C MET A 101 4.33 6.72 -1.89
N LEU A 102 3.42 6.78 -0.93
CA LEU A 102 3.71 7.22 0.43
C LEU A 102 3.24 6.19 1.45
N PHE A 103 4.00 6.00 2.53
CA PHE A 103 3.55 5.37 3.78
C PHE A 103 3.41 6.43 4.86
N ASP A 104 2.19 6.59 5.39
CA ASP A 104 1.88 7.61 6.39
C ASP A 104 2.42 9.01 6.02
N GLY A 105 2.36 9.35 4.71
CA GLY A 105 2.85 10.60 4.16
C GLY A 105 4.35 10.65 3.87
N GLN A 106 5.09 9.55 4.04
CA GLN A 106 6.53 9.47 3.79
C GLN A 106 6.81 8.80 2.45
N PRO A 107 7.67 9.37 1.59
CA PRO A 107 7.98 8.82 0.27
C PRO A 107 8.57 7.41 0.37
N GLN A 108 8.00 6.50 -0.42
CA GLN A 108 8.56 5.19 -0.67
C GLN A 108 9.36 5.24 -1.98
N TRP A 109 10.66 5.02 -1.86
CA TRP A 109 11.58 5.19 -2.96
C TRP A 109 12.50 3.98 -3.08
N ALA A 110 12.69 3.47 -4.27
CA ALA A 110 13.58 2.36 -4.50
C ALA A 110 14.51 2.62 -5.67
N GLY A 111 15.78 2.30 -5.46
CA GLY A 111 16.81 2.32 -6.48
C GLY A 111 17.11 3.68 -7.09
N LEU A 112 18.00 3.68 -8.07
CA LEU A 112 18.45 4.87 -8.79
C LEU A 112 17.29 5.56 -9.54
N PHE A 113 16.33 4.80 -10.02
CA PHE A 113 15.21 5.31 -10.82
C PHE A 113 14.05 5.81 -9.97
N GLY A 114 14.09 5.64 -8.66
CA GLY A 114 13.08 6.14 -7.73
C GLY A 114 11.67 5.60 -7.95
N HIS A 115 11.54 4.41 -8.52
CA HIS A 115 10.23 3.79 -8.73
C HIS A 115 9.79 3.01 -7.49
N SER A 116 8.48 2.90 -7.34
CA SER A 116 7.89 2.05 -6.31
C SER A 116 8.03 0.57 -6.67
N LEU A 117 8.16 -0.28 -5.63
CA LEU A 117 8.12 -1.73 -5.79
C LEU A 117 6.78 -2.27 -5.29
N PRO A 118 5.83 -2.55 -6.20
CA PRO A 118 4.46 -2.91 -5.85
C PRO A 118 4.32 -4.10 -4.94
N ASP A 119 5.22 -5.08 -5.04
CA ASP A 119 5.20 -6.29 -4.23
C ASP A 119 5.42 -6.03 -2.73
N THR A 120 5.94 -4.86 -2.36
CA THR A 120 6.19 -4.51 -0.96
C THR A 120 4.97 -3.92 -0.25
N TYR A 121 3.89 -3.59 -0.98
CA TYR A 121 2.68 -3.00 -0.42
C TYR A 121 1.66 -4.09 -0.11
N VAL A 122 1.57 -4.47 1.16
CA VAL A 122 0.77 -5.60 1.62
C VAL A 122 -0.56 -5.12 2.20
N ALA A 123 -1.66 -5.69 1.72
CA ALA A 123 -3.01 -5.26 2.06
C ALA A 123 -3.34 -5.36 3.56
N SER A 124 -2.80 -6.37 4.26
CA SER A 124 -3.06 -6.57 5.70
C SER A 124 -2.52 -5.45 6.59
N ASP A 125 -1.53 -4.69 6.11
CA ASP A 125 -0.83 -3.66 6.89
C ASP A 125 -1.47 -2.27 6.72
N VAL A 126 -2.56 -2.20 5.94
CA VAL A 126 -3.20 -0.96 5.51
C VAL A 126 -4.50 -0.71 6.28
N GLU A 127 -4.66 0.50 6.80
CA GLU A 127 -5.89 1.00 7.41
C GLU A 127 -6.80 1.64 6.35
N LYS A 128 -6.23 2.49 5.50
CA LYS A 128 -6.91 3.10 4.35
C LYS A 128 -5.90 3.58 3.33
N VAL A 129 -6.36 3.82 2.13
CA VAL A 129 -5.55 4.43 1.07
C VAL A 129 -6.23 5.68 0.55
N GLU A 130 -5.46 6.75 0.40
CA GLU A 130 -5.89 7.99 -0.20
C GLU A 130 -5.17 8.15 -1.54
N VAL A 131 -5.92 8.23 -2.64
CA VAL A 131 -5.36 8.38 -3.99
C VAL A 131 -5.74 9.74 -4.56
N ILE A 132 -4.75 10.61 -4.71
CA ILE A 132 -4.89 11.87 -5.46
C ILE A 132 -4.73 11.53 -6.94
N ARG A 133 -5.79 11.76 -7.71
CA ARG A 133 -5.85 11.47 -9.14
C ARG A 133 -5.61 12.74 -9.95
N GLY A 134 -4.36 13.02 -10.23
CA GLY A 134 -3.89 14.20 -10.95
C GLY A 134 -2.62 14.77 -10.33
N PRO A 135 -2.08 15.88 -10.86
CA PRO A 135 -0.80 16.40 -10.43
C PRO A 135 -0.80 16.79 -8.95
N GLY A 136 0.04 16.09 -8.17
CA GLY A 136 0.31 16.35 -6.76
C GLY A 136 1.63 17.07 -6.52
N SER A 137 2.36 17.44 -7.57
CA SER A 137 3.74 17.93 -7.49
C SER A 137 3.89 19.23 -6.69
N LEU A 138 2.84 20.06 -6.64
CA LEU A 138 2.84 21.28 -5.83
C LEU A 138 2.98 20.98 -4.32
N LEU A 139 2.37 19.88 -3.86
CA LEU A 139 2.36 19.49 -2.44
C LEU A 139 3.49 18.51 -2.08
N TYR A 140 3.88 17.66 -3.04
CA TYR A 140 4.74 16.51 -2.78
C TYR A 140 6.05 16.53 -3.56
N GLY A 141 6.24 17.51 -4.44
CA GLY A 141 7.45 17.66 -5.24
C GLY A 141 7.49 16.73 -6.45
N SER A 142 8.68 16.32 -6.87
CA SER A 142 8.89 15.43 -8.01
C SER A 142 8.20 14.08 -7.84
N ASN A 143 7.97 13.37 -8.95
CA ASN A 143 7.35 12.05 -9.01
C ASN A 143 5.84 12.00 -8.70
N ALA A 144 5.20 13.12 -8.45
CA ALA A 144 3.75 13.21 -8.22
C ALA A 144 2.99 13.81 -9.42
N MET A 145 3.49 13.63 -10.63
CA MET A 145 2.89 14.21 -11.86
C MET A 145 1.56 13.52 -12.23
N GLY A 146 1.50 12.21 -12.14
CA GLY A 146 0.29 11.42 -12.40
C GLY A 146 -0.65 11.36 -11.21
N GLY A 147 -0.10 11.46 -10.01
CA GLY A 147 -0.85 11.38 -8.77
C GLY A 147 -0.01 10.96 -7.58
N VAL A 148 -0.71 10.77 -6.46
CA VAL A 148 -0.13 10.32 -5.20
C VAL A 148 -0.99 9.21 -4.63
N VAL A 149 -0.37 8.13 -4.19
CA VAL A 149 -1.00 7.04 -3.43
C VAL A 149 -0.43 7.08 -2.02
N ASN A 150 -1.23 7.55 -1.06
CA ASN A 150 -0.83 7.61 0.34
C ASN A 150 -1.46 6.43 1.10
N ILE A 151 -0.63 5.49 1.48
CA ILE A 151 -0.99 4.30 2.24
C ILE A 151 -0.90 4.64 3.72
N ILE A 152 -2.05 4.70 4.38
CA ILE A 152 -2.13 4.90 5.82
C ILE A 152 -2.01 3.53 6.47
N THR A 153 -0.93 3.31 7.19
CA THR A 153 -0.64 2.03 7.81
C THR A 153 -1.47 1.77 9.05
N ARG A 154 -1.73 0.50 9.30
CA ARG A 154 -2.64 0.04 10.35
C ARG A 154 -2.11 0.36 11.74
N GLN A 155 -3.01 0.79 12.61
CA GLN A 155 -2.79 0.98 14.03
C GLN A 155 -4.01 0.46 14.79
N HIS A 156 -3.79 -0.24 15.90
CA HIS A 156 -4.90 -0.69 16.74
C HIS A 156 -5.30 0.42 17.72
N ASN A 157 -6.42 1.10 17.45
CA ASN A 157 -6.88 2.26 18.23
C ASN A 157 -7.94 1.90 19.26
N GLN A 158 -8.60 0.74 19.14
CA GLN A 158 -9.62 0.31 20.10
C GLN A 158 -8.96 -0.34 21.31
N PRO A 159 -9.48 -0.08 22.54
CA PRO A 159 -8.95 -0.72 23.74
C PRO A 159 -9.00 -2.26 23.63
N GLY A 160 -7.96 -2.91 24.17
CA GLY A 160 -7.89 -4.36 24.25
C GLY A 160 -6.91 -4.97 23.25
N ARG A 161 -7.15 -6.25 22.93
CA ARG A 161 -6.30 -7.05 22.03
C ARG A 161 -7.16 -7.72 20.97
N ARG A 162 -6.67 -7.71 19.74
CA ARG A 162 -7.30 -8.43 18.62
C ARG A 162 -6.25 -9.18 17.82
N THR A 163 -6.46 -10.49 17.64
CA THR A 163 -5.62 -11.33 16.78
C THR A 163 -6.46 -11.83 15.61
N GLN A 164 -5.91 -11.81 14.42
CA GLN A 164 -6.52 -12.36 13.21
C GLN A 164 -5.52 -13.27 12.52
N ALA A 165 -6.01 -14.36 11.95
CA ALA A 165 -5.25 -15.23 11.06
C ALA A 165 -6.07 -15.53 9.82
N ARG A 166 -5.42 -15.60 8.66
CA ARG A 166 -6.03 -15.98 7.39
C ARG A 166 -5.14 -17.01 6.70
N ILE A 167 -5.75 -18.06 6.19
CA ILE A 167 -5.10 -19.07 5.36
C ILE A 167 -5.94 -19.23 4.10
N MET A 168 -5.28 -19.17 2.95
CA MET A 168 -5.91 -19.36 1.66
C MET A 168 -5.10 -20.32 0.82
N TYR A 169 -5.79 -21.14 0.04
CA TYR A 169 -5.22 -22.08 -0.91
C TYR A 169 -5.97 -21.97 -2.24
N GLY A 170 -5.24 -21.97 -3.35
CA GLY A 170 -5.82 -21.79 -4.68
C GLY A 170 -5.06 -22.54 -5.77
N SER A 171 -5.46 -22.32 -7.02
CA SER A 171 -4.83 -22.91 -8.20
C SER A 171 -3.34 -22.62 -8.27
N TYR A 172 -2.61 -23.46 -8.98
CA TYR A 172 -1.15 -23.37 -9.17
C TYR A 172 -0.37 -23.44 -7.85
N ASN A 173 -0.89 -24.23 -6.87
CA ASN A 173 -0.32 -24.34 -5.54
C ASN A 173 -0.14 -22.96 -4.86
N THR A 174 -1.07 -22.05 -5.11
CA THR A 174 -1.07 -20.73 -4.48
C THR A 174 -1.48 -20.88 -3.02
N GLN A 175 -0.64 -20.36 -2.14
CA GLN A 175 -0.81 -20.43 -0.68
C GLN A 175 -0.57 -19.04 -0.11
N LYS A 176 -1.49 -18.59 0.74
CA LYS A 176 -1.37 -17.29 1.41
C LYS A 176 -1.62 -17.49 2.91
N TYR A 177 -0.70 -17.03 3.72
CA TYR A 177 -0.74 -17.11 5.18
C TYR A 177 -0.57 -15.73 5.77
N MET A 178 -1.45 -15.35 6.67
CA MET A 178 -1.39 -14.08 7.36
C MET A 178 -1.76 -14.26 8.82
N ILE A 179 -0.99 -13.63 9.70
CA ILE A 179 -1.33 -13.44 11.11
C ILE A 179 -1.05 -11.99 11.49
N ASN A 180 -1.97 -11.39 12.23
CA ASN A 180 -1.74 -10.09 12.82
C ASN A 180 -2.26 -10.02 14.26
N ASN A 181 -1.69 -9.11 15.04
CA ASN A 181 -2.08 -8.81 16.40
C ASN A 181 -2.08 -7.30 16.63
N GLY A 182 -3.22 -6.80 17.08
CA GLY A 182 -3.39 -5.45 17.57
C GLY A 182 -3.51 -5.45 19.10
N TYR A 183 -2.87 -4.50 19.75
CA TYR A 183 -2.89 -4.31 21.20
C TYR A 183 -2.96 -2.83 21.53
N ASN A 184 -3.85 -2.45 22.47
CA ASN A 184 -3.98 -1.08 22.93
C ASN A 184 -4.49 -1.07 24.38
N ILE A 185 -3.61 -0.82 25.33
CA ILE A 185 -3.93 -0.74 26.75
C ILE A 185 -3.18 0.42 27.39
N GLY A 186 -3.90 1.28 28.10
CA GLY A 186 -3.34 2.47 28.72
C GLY A 186 -2.77 3.42 27.67
N ASN A 187 -1.51 3.77 27.82
CA ASN A 187 -0.81 4.69 26.90
C ASN A 187 -0.10 3.97 25.75
N PHE A 188 -0.05 2.64 25.74
CA PHE A 188 0.70 1.87 24.76
C PHE A 188 -0.23 1.22 23.71
N SER A 189 0.16 1.33 22.46
CA SER A 189 -0.49 0.62 21.35
C SER A 189 0.54 -0.08 20.47
N SER A 190 0.19 -1.24 19.95
CA SER A 190 0.99 -1.93 18.94
C SER A 190 0.11 -2.59 17.89
N TYR A 191 0.65 -2.72 16.70
CA TYR A 191 0.12 -3.57 15.63
C TYR A 191 1.29 -4.30 14.99
N ILE A 192 1.18 -5.62 14.88
CA ILE A 192 2.21 -6.49 14.30
C ILE A 192 1.53 -7.42 13.32
N SER A 193 2.11 -7.60 12.14
CA SER A 193 1.66 -8.56 11.14
C SER A 193 2.83 -9.35 10.54
N LEU A 194 2.54 -10.59 10.14
CA LEU A 194 3.42 -11.45 9.39
C LEU A 194 2.61 -12.08 8.26
N ASN A 195 3.15 -12.06 7.05
CA ASN A 195 2.53 -12.65 5.87
C ASN A 195 3.55 -13.50 5.10
N HIS A 196 3.07 -14.58 4.51
CA HIS A 196 3.82 -15.39 3.58
C HIS A 196 2.91 -15.89 2.46
N ASP A 197 3.24 -15.51 1.24
CA ASP A 197 2.52 -15.93 0.05
C ASP A 197 3.47 -16.65 -0.90
N ARG A 198 2.95 -17.69 -1.58
CA ARG A 198 3.66 -18.38 -2.63
C ARG A 198 2.72 -18.88 -3.72
N THR A 199 3.25 -19.04 -4.92
CA THR A 199 2.60 -19.73 -6.03
C THR A 199 3.64 -20.41 -6.91
N ASP A 200 3.28 -21.52 -7.55
CA ASP A 200 4.12 -22.14 -8.57
C ASP A 200 3.94 -21.47 -9.95
N GLY A 201 2.95 -20.56 -10.04
CA GLY A 201 2.67 -19.79 -11.24
C GLY A 201 1.80 -20.53 -12.27
N HIS A 202 1.18 -19.78 -13.16
CA HIS A 202 0.25 -20.29 -14.17
C HIS A 202 0.96 -20.91 -15.41
N ARG A 203 2.29 -20.77 -15.51
CA ARG A 203 3.14 -21.32 -16.55
C ARG A 203 4.57 -21.56 -16.04
N PRO A 204 5.43 -22.30 -16.77
CA PRO A 204 6.85 -22.44 -16.40
C PRO A 204 7.52 -21.09 -16.15
N ASP A 205 8.47 -21.05 -15.23
CA ASP A 205 9.27 -19.88 -14.88
C ASP A 205 8.45 -18.64 -14.41
N SER A 206 7.30 -18.91 -13.76
CA SER A 206 6.45 -17.87 -13.19
C SER A 206 6.20 -18.01 -11.69
N LYS A 207 7.12 -18.66 -10.97
CA LYS A 207 7.05 -18.83 -9.51
C LYS A 207 7.24 -17.49 -8.80
N PHE A 208 6.48 -17.32 -7.74
CA PHE A 208 6.61 -16.19 -6.85
C PHE A 208 6.50 -16.62 -5.39
N HIS A 209 7.28 -16.03 -4.52
CA HIS A 209 7.06 -16.08 -3.09
C HIS A 209 7.51 -14.79 -2.42
N ILE A 210 6.79 -14.41 -1.38
CA ILE A 210 7.09 -13.26 -0.54
C ILE A 210 6.88 -13.61 0.93
N THR A 211 7.75 -13.07 1.77
CA THR A 211 7.54 -13.01 3.22
C THR A 211 7.70 -11.56 3.63
N ASN A 212 6.72 -11.04 4.34
CA ASN A 212 6.80 -9.71 4.89
C ASN A 212 6.39 -9.67 6.36
N GLY A 213 6.96 -8.72 7.07
CA GLY A 213 6.62 -8.40 8.45
C GLY A 213 6.47 -6.89 8.62
N PHE A 214 5.47 -6.50 9.40
CA PHE A 214 5.21 -5.11 9.76
C PHE A 214 4.99 -5.01 11.27
N ALA A 215 5.57 -3.98 11.88
CA ALA A 215 5.29 -3.64 13.27
C ALA A 215 5.16 -2.12 13.41
N LYS A 216 4.13 -1.67 14.11
CA LYS A 216 3.90 -0.27 14.47
C LYS A 216 3.62 -0.17 15.96
N LEU A 217 4.37 0.68 16.64
CA LEU A 217 4.26 0.94 18.05
C LEU A 217 3.84 2.38 18.27
N GLY A 218 3.04 2.63 19.28
CA GLY A 218 2.64 3.97 19.67
C GLY A 218 2.61 4.11 21.19
N TYR A 219 3.06 5.25 21.68
CA TYR A 219 3.00 5.59 23.09
C TYR A 219 2.49 7.01 23.28
N LYS A 220 1.43 7.17 24.07
CA LYS A 220 0.88 8.46 24.48
C LYS A 220 1.68 8.94 25.69
N ILE A 221 2.53 9.95 25.50
CA ILE A 221 3.34 10.53 26.58
C ILE A 221 2.43 11.25 27.57
N ASP A 222 1.56 12.11 27.03
CA ASP A 222 0.54 12.86 27.77
C ASP A 222 -0.66 13.17 26.84
N ASP A 223 -1.53 14.10 27.23
CA ASP A 223 -2.70 14.47 26.42
C ASP A 223 -2.34 15.26 25.15
N HIS A 224 -1.13 15.78 25.05
CA HIS A 224 -0.68 16.59 23.93
C HIS A 224 0.33 15.87 23.02
N TYR A 225 1.14 14.98 23.57
CA TYR A 225 2.24 14.34 22.86
C TYR A 225 2.05 12.84 22.68
N LYS A 226 2.33 12.37 21.46
CA LYS A 226 2.36 10.94 21.10
C LYS A 226 3.61 10.63 20.29
N VAL A 227 4.27 9.53 20.64
CA VAL A 227 5.38 8.95 19.88
C VAL A 227 4.87 7.74 19.12
N LYS A 228 5.34 7.59 17.89
CA LYS A 228 5.10 6.41 17.05
C LYS A 228 6.40 5.96 16.41
N GLY A 229 6.53 4.66 16.20
CA GLY A 229 7.59 4.07 15.41
C GLY A 229 7.05 2.88 14.65
N ASP A 230 7.54 2.68 13.45
CA ASP A 230 7.18 1.52 12.63
C ASP A 230 8.38 0.95 11.89
N VAL A 231 8.24 -0.32 11.52
CA VAL A 231 9.17 -1.02 10.64
C VAL A 231 8.38 -1.96 9.73
N SER A 232 8.70 -1.95 8.45
CA SER A 232 8.21 -2.89 7.45
C SER A 232 9.39 -3.55 6.75
N LEU A 233 9.31 -4.87 6.58
CA LEU A 233 10.30 -5.68 5.86
C LEU A 233 9.56 -6.57 4.87
N ALA A 234 10.02 -6.61 3.62
CA ALA A 234 9.53 -7.51 2.60
C ALA A 234 10.69 -8.15 1.86
N LYS A 235 10.69 -9.49 1.82
CA LYS A 235 11.65 -10.27 1.04
C LYS A 235 10.88 -11.13 0.05
N PHE A 236 11.16 -10.96 -1.23
CA PHE A 236 10.52 -11.75 -2.26
C PHE A 236 11.48 -12.27 -3.31
N LYS A 237 11.08 -13.38 -3.90
CA LYS A 237 11.70 -13.95 -5.08
C LYS A 237 10.62 -14.12 -6.15
N ASN A 238 10.91 -13.61 -7.31
CA ASN A 238 10.04 -13.66 -8.47
C ASN A 238 10.78 -14.24 -9.66
N GLN A 239 10.07 -15.04 -10.46
CA GLN A 239 10.48 -15.44 -11.80
C GLN A 239 9.63 -14.67 -12.83
N ASN A 240 10.25 -14.23 -13.90
CA ASN A 240 9.54 -13.59 -15.00
C ASN A 240 9.70 -14.46 -16.26
N PRO A 241 8.64 -15.13 -16.71
CA PRO A 241 8.71 -16.04 -17.83
C PRO A 241 8.81 -15.33 -19.20
N GLY A 242 8.83 -14.00 -19.24
CA GLY A 242 8.79 -13.24 -20.48
C GLY A 242 7.45 -13.36 -21.22
N GLU A 243 7.40 -12.97 -22.47
CA GLU A 243 6.25 -13.17 -23.36
C GLU A 243 6.12 -14.63 -23.77
N ILE A 244 4.91 -15.06 -24.17
CA ILE A 244 4.67 -16.45 -24.63
C ILE A 244 5.49 -16.74 -25.88
N THR A 245 5.62 -15.76 -26.76
CA THR A 245 6.35 -15.86 -28.04
C THR A 245 7.86 -15.66 -27.87
N ILE A 246 8.28 -15.00 -26.81
CA ILE A 246 9.67 -14.67 -26.49
C ILE A 246 9.90 -14.98 -25.00
N PRO A 247 9.93 -16.27 -24.62
CA PRO A 247 10.09 -16.65 -23.23
C PRO A 247 11.47 -16.28 -22.70
N LEU A 248 11.56 -16.05 -21.40
CA LEU A 248 12.80 -15.83 -20.68
C LEU A 248 13.14 -17.06 -19.82
N ILE A 249 14.38 -17.49 -19.90
CA ILE A 249 14.97 -18.55 -19.08
C ILE A 249 15.79 -17.89 -17.98
N ASP A 250 15.69 -18.40 -16.74
CA ASP A 250 16.47 -17.95 -15.57
C ASP A 250 16.30 -16.47 -15.22
N ASN A 251 15.21 -15.83 -15.67
CA ASN A 251 14.91 -14.46 -15.21
C ASN A 251 14.40 -14.52 -13.77
N ILE A 252 15.29 -14.19 -12.82
CA ILE A 252 15.05 -14.36 -11.38
C ILE A 252 15.42 -13.09 -10.64
N MET A 253 14.49 -12.61 -9.84
CA MET A 253 14.69 -11.47 -8.96
C MET A 253 14.60 -11.91 -7.48
N ASN A 254 15.62 -11.54 -6.70
CA ASN A 254 15.61 -11.64 -5.25
C ASN A 254 15.72 -10.23 -4.69
N ILE A 255 14.71 -9.81 -3.96
CA ILE A 255 14.62 -8.44 -3.46
C ILE A 255 14.29 -8.46 -1.97
N LEU A 256 15.05 -7.68 -1.21
CA LEU A 256 14.77 -7.31 0.16
C LEU A 256 14.52 -5.81 0.22
N ARG A 257 13.39 -5.40 0.76
CA ARG A 257 13.05 -4.00 1.02
C ARG A 257 12.71 -3.81 2.49
N GLY A 258 13.16 -2.70 3.04
CA GLY A 258 12.79 -2.30 4.38
C GLY A 258 12.50 -0.81 4.45
N THR A 259 11.61 -0.45 5.36
CA THR A 259 11.36 0.93 5.75
C THR A 259 11.18 0.99 7.25
N THR A 260 11.65 2.06 7.85
CA THR A 260 11.39 2.38 9.26
C THR A 260 11.07 3.85 9.41
N SER A 261 10.21 4.17 10.35
CA SER A 261 9.91 5.56 10.66
C SER A 261 9.76 5.80 12.16
N PHE A 262 9.95 7.05 12.52
CA PHE A 262 9.71 7.58 13.85
C PHE A 262 8.94 8.89 13.73
N ALA A 263 7.94 9.09 14.58
CA ALA A 263 7.17 10.30 14.63
C ALA A 263 6.93 10.76 16.07
N LEU A 264 7.16 12.04 16.33
CA LEU A 264 6.69 12.75 17.52
C LEU A 264 5.57 13.70 17.08
N GLU A 265 4.36 13.42 17.54
CA GLU A 265 3.16 14.19 17.18
C GLU A 265 2.73 15.05 18.37
N ASN A 266 2.23 16.26 18.11
CA ASN A 266 1.62 17.11 19.12
C ASN A 266 0.20 17.54 18.71
N ASN A 267 -0.66 17.77 19.71
CA ASN A 267 -2.01 18.29 19.52
C ASN A 267 -2.46 19.12 20.73
N TYR A 268 -2.63 20.42 20.52
CA TYR A 268 -3.11 21.38 21.53
C TYR A 268 -4.49 21.95 21.18
N GLY A 269 -5.25 21.28 20.33
CA GLY A 269 -6.57 21.71 19.88
C GLY A 269 -6.55 22.81 18.81
N LYS A 270 -5.96 23.97 19.11
CA LYS A 270 -5.79 25.06 18.10
C LYS A 270 -4.54 24.88 17.23
N THR A 271 -3.58 24.11 17.69
CA THR A 271 -2.36 23.82 16.92
C THR A 271 -2.00 22.35 17.03
N SER A 272 -1.58 21.76 15.93
CA SER A 272 -1.11 20.38 15.87
C SER A 272 0.00 20.22 14.85
N GLY A 273 0.91 19.30 15.11
CA GLY A 273 2.03 19.08 14.22
C GLY A 273 2.74 17.77 14.47
N ALA A 274 3.77 17.52 13.69
CA ALA A 274 4.64 16.36 13.85
C ALA A 274 6.05 16.64 13.37
N LEU A 275 7.00 16.04 14.07
CA LEU A 275 8.34 15.75 13.57
C LEU A 275 8.37 14.28 13.18
N ARG A 276 8.74 13.97 11.94
CA ARG A 276 8.86 12.61 11.42
C ARG A 276 10.23 12.41 10.81
N ALA A 277 10.83 11.27 11.06
CA ALA A 277 12.04 10.80 10.40
C ALA A 277 11.81 9.43 9.81
N PHE A 278 12.39 9.14 8.65
CA PHE A 278 12.26 7.85 7.99
C PHE A 278 13.56 7.41 7.34
N TYR A 279 13.67 6.10 7.15
CA TYR A 279 14.78 5.47 6.46
C TYR A 279 14.27 4.27 5.68
N ASN A 280 14.51 4.27 4.36
CA ASN A 280 14.21 3.17 3.45
C ASN A 280 15.51 2.56 2.98
N TRP A 281 15.53 1.24 2.81
CA TRP A 281 16.68 0.52 2.26
C TRP A 281 16.22 -0.64 1.38
N GLY A 282 17.08 -1.05 0.48
CA GLY A 282 16.86 -2.17 -0.39
C GLY A 282 18.12 -2.87 -0.81
N HIS A 283 17.99 -4.16 -1.02
CA HIS A 283 19.02 -5.01 -1.61
C HIS A 283 18.38 -5.82 -2.74
N HIS A 284 18.88 -5.63 -3.95
CA HIS A 284 18.36 -6.26 -5.15
C HIS A 284 19.44 -7.13 -5.77
N LYS A 285 19.08 -8.37 -6.08
CA LYS A 285 19.86 -9.29 -6.90
C LYS A 285 18.97 -9.77 -8.03
N ILE A 286 19.32 -9.41 -9.27
CA ILE A 286 18.51 -9.65 -10.44
C ILE A 286 19.36 -10.40 -11.48
N ASP A 287 18.78 -11.49 -11.96
CA ASP A 287 19.18 -12.18 -13.18
C ASP A 287 18.18 -11.81 -14.27
N ASP A 288 18.60 -11.12 -15.31
CA ASP A 288 17.69 -10.71 -16.39
C ASP A 288 17.35 -11.86 -17.33
N GLY A 289 17.98 -13.03 -17.12
CA GLY A 289 17.75 -14.21 -17.91
C GLY A 289 18.21 -14.08 -19.36
N TYR A 290 17.74 -15.02 -20.18
CA TYR A 290 18.06 -15.06 -21.63
C TYR A 290 16.94 -15.73 -22.42
N ASN A 291 16.88 -15.50 -23.72
CA ASN A 291 15.92 -16.15 -24.60
C ASN A 291 16.39 -17.56 -24.99
N PRO A 292 15.49 -18.49 -25.35
CA PRO A 292 15.84 -19.79 -25.89
C PRO A 292 16.80 -19.71 -27.06
N GLY A 293 17.90 -20.45 -26.99
CA GLY A 293 18.97 -20.41 -28.02
C GLY A 293 19.97 -19.29 -27.85
N GLY A 294 19.75 -18.38 -26.87
CA GLY A 294 20.71 -17.36 -26.48
C GLY A 294 21.72 -17.89 -25.45
N THR A 295 22.59 -17.01 -25.00
CA THR A 295 23.56 -17.29 -23.94
C THR A 295 23.17 -16.59 -22.65
N PRO A 296 23.31 -17.24 -21.48
CA PRO A 296 23.14 -16.59 -20.20
C PRO A 296 23.98 -15.32 -20.05
N ASN A 297 23.45 -14.31 -19.40
CA ASN A 297 24.23 -13.13 -19.08
C ASN A 297 25.43 -13.51 -18.19
N PRO A 298 26.64 -13.01 -18.48
CA PRO A 298 27.83 -13.35 -17.72
C PRO A 298 27.87 -12.68 -16.33
N TYR A 299 26.90 -11.83 -16.02
CA TYR A 299 26.82 -11.10 -14.75
C TYR A 299 25.38 -11.01 -14.22
N LEU A 300 25.26 -10.87 -12.93
CA LEU A 300 24.02 -10.55 -12.23
C LEU A 300 24.03 -9.08 -11.86
N PHE A 301 22.85 -8.46 -11.89
CA PHE A 301 22.65 -7.11 -11.39
C PHE A 301 22.52 -7.12 -9.87
N TYR A 302 23.35 -6.33 -9.19
CA TYR A 302 23.27 -6.07 -7.76
C TYR A 302 23.06 -4.59 -7.53
N SER A 303 22.13 -4.25 -6.65
CA SER A 303 21.89 -2.86 -6.26
C SER A 303 21.53 -2.78 -4.79
N ASP A 304 22.22 -1.89 -4.10
CA ASP A 304 21.89 -1.46 -2.75
C ASP A 304 21.44 0.00 -2.80
N ASP A 305 20.30 0.30 -2.22
CA ASP A 305 19.79 1.67 -2.17
C ASP A 305 19.37 2.06 -0.76
N HIS A 306 19.51 3.35 -0.47
CA HIS A 306 19.16 3.95 0.81
C HIS A 306 18.52 5.32 0.57
N ASN A 307 17.45 5.59 1.32
CA ASN A 307 16.79 6.89 1.30
C ASN A 307 16.37 7.26 2.72
N ALA A 308 16.79 8.42 3.19
CA ALA A 308 16.43 8.94 4.50
C ALA A 308 15.91 10.36 4.38
N GLY A 309 15.03 10.73 5.29
CA GLY A 309 14.50 12.08 5.35
C GLY A 309 13.82 12.40 6.67
N PHE A 310 13.48 13.65 6.80
CA PHE A 310 12.66 14.13 7.90
C PHE A 310 11.63 15.14 7.40
N LEU A 311 10.52 15.22 8.10
CA LEU A 311 9.40 16.12 7.84
C LEU A 311 9.03 16.80 9.16
N LEU A 312 8.98 18.13 9.14
CA LEU A 312 8.48 18.92 10.24
C LEU A 312 7.34 19.79 9.74
N TYR A 313 6.21 19.71 10.40
CA TYR A 313 5.10 20.63 10.12
C TYR A 313 4.35 20.98 11.40
N GLN A 314 3.78 22.19 11.43
CA GLN A 314 2.90 22.66 12.47
C GLN A 314 1.73 23.40 11.82
N SER A 315 0.52 23.01 12.17
CA SER A 315 -0.73 23.61 11.72
C SER A 315 -1.30 24.50 12.82
N PHE A 316 -1.83 25.66 12.44
CA PHE A 316 -2.52 26.57 13.32
C PHE A 316 -3.93 26.80 12.79
N ARG A 317 -4.94 26.64 13.63
CA ARG A 317 -6.31 27.04 13.30
C ARG A 317 -6.47 28.52 13.64
N LEU A 318 -6.52 29.33 12.58
CA LEU A 318 -6.91 30.73 12.72
C LEU A 318 -8.43 30.78 12.93
N VAL A 319 -8.87 31.50 13.95
CA VAL A 319 -10.29 31.66 14.30
C VAL A 319 -10.93 32.67 13.39
#